data_38082d432d9eb49eacd27d52b04b52a3
#
_entry.id   38082d432d9eb49eacd27d52b04b52a3
#
_cell.length_a   1.000
_cell.length_b   1.000
_cell.length_c   1.000
_cell.angle_alpha   90.00
_cell.angle_beta   90.00
_cell.angle_gamma   90.00
#
_symmetry.space_group_name_H-M   'P 1'
#
loop_
_entity.id
_entity.type
_entity.pdbx_description
1 polymer ?
#
loop_
_entity_poly.entity_id
_entity_poly.type
_entity_poly.pdbx_seq_one_letter_code
_entity_poly.pdbx_strand_id
1 'polypeptide(L)'
;SNCLSVEPVETEFGRKRRINQNTCNKDYSCVKGFCPSFVTVEGGQLRKPKKEERSAAVLPPVPEPTLPVAETAWGIVVGGVGGTGVITIGQLLGMAAHLEGKGVVTQDAGGLAQKGGATWSHIQIANHPDAIFTTKVDTAQADLVIACDSIVGASKYTMSVMQQGRTFVALNTHGTPTAAFVTNPDWVSPGGNCER
;
A
#
# COMPACT_ATOMS: atom_id res chain seq x y z
N SER A 1 3.27 3.91 -21.07
CA SER A 1 4.28 3.85 -20.03
C SER A 1 3.78 3.04 -18.86
N ASN A 2 4.56 2.06 -18.40
CA ASN A 2 4.19 1.21 -17.27
C ASN A 2 4.78 1.72 -15.93
N CYS A 3 5.15 3.00 -15.87
CA CYS A 3 5.69 3.59 -14.65
C CYS A 3 4.56 3.87 -13.65
N LEU A 4 4.71 3.38 -12.42
CA LEU A 4 3.74 3.57 -11.34
C LEU A 4 3.58 5.04 -10.93
N SER A 5 4.64 5.84 -11.15
CA SER A 5 4.66 7.25 -10.76
C SER A 5 3.96 8.19 -11.76
N VAL A 6 3.43 7.66 -12.86
CA VAL A 6 2.68 8.45 -13.84
C VAL A 6 1.25 8.63 -13.36
N GLU A 7 0.82 9.87 -13.20
CA GLU A 7 -0.52 10.26 -12.77
C GLU A 7 -1.23 11.07 -13.85
N PRO A 8 -2.56 10.99 -13.94
CA PRO A 8 -3.33 11.92 -14.72
C PRO A 8 -3.33 13.31 -14.05
N VAL A 9 -3.34 14.36 -14.85
CA VAL A 9 -3.50 15.74 -14.42
C VAL A 9 -4.45 16.46 -15.37
N GLU A 10 -5.49 17.07 -14.84
CA GLU A 10 -6.42 17.88 -15.63
C GLU A 10 -5.80 19.25 -15.88
N THR A 11 -5.84 19.70 -17.12
CA THR A 11 -5.32 21.02 -17.54
C THR A 11 -6.35 21.69 -18.43
N GLU A 12 -6.17 22.98 -18.69
CA GLU A 12 -6.98 23.75 -19.66
C GLU A 12 -6.93 23.17 -21.08
N PHE A 13 -5.89 22.38 -21.40
CA PHE A 13 -5.74 21.65 -22.66
C PHE A 13 -6.17 20.18 -22.58
N GLY A 14 -7.04 19.83 -21.62
CA GLY A 14 -7.50 18.47 -21.36
C GLY A 14 -6.55 17.67 -20.47
N ARG A 15 -6.87 16.39 -20.30
CA ARG A 15 -6.12 15.49 -19.43
C ARG A 15 -4.72 15.22 -19.97
N LYS A 16 -3.72 15.53 -19.13
CA LYS A 16 -2.29 15.27 -19.38
C LYS A 16 -1.76 14.28 -18.35
N ARG A 17 -0.45 14.06 -18.33
CA ARG A 17 0.23 13.14 -17.40
C ARG A 17 1.38 13.86 -16.73
N ARG A 18 1.60 13.55 -15.46
CA ARG A 18 2.77 14.03 -14.71
C ARG A 18 3.42 12.87 -13.97
N ILE A 19 4.65 13.08 -13.54
CA ILE A 19 5.35 12.14 -12.66
C ILE A 19 5.16 12.60 -11.21
N ASN A 20 4.59 11.74 -10.39
CA ASN A 20 4.54 11.95 -8.95
C ASN A 20 5.94 11.76 -8.38
N GLN A 21 6.52 12.84 -7.86
CA GLN A 21 7.90 12.86 -7.36
C GLN A 21 8.08 12.06 -6.06
N ASN A 22 7.00 11.77 -5.34
CA ASN A 22 7.04 11.00 -4.09
C ASN A 22 7.10 9.50 -4.35
N THR A 23 6.46 9.03 -5.42
CA THR A 23 6.42 7.61 -5.80
C THR A 23 7.47 7.24 -6.85
N CYS A 24 8.19 8.22 -7.39
CA CYS A 24 9.26 8.00 -8.36
C CYS A 24 10.53 7.52 -7.66
N ASN A 25 11.06 6.39 -8.08
CA ASN A 25 12.34 5.85 -7.57
C ASN A 25 13.57 6.61 -8.08
N LYS A 26 13.37 7.60 -8.97
CA LYS A 26 14.40 8.51 -9.50
C LYS A 26 15.59 7.82 -10.19
N ASP A 27 15.33 6.67 -10.80
CA ASP A 27 16.30 5.96 -11.64
C ASP A 27 16.49 6.63 -13.02
N TYR A 28 15.60 7.57 -13.36
CA TYR A 28 15.60 8.34 -14.60
C TYR A 28 15.59 7.49 -15.89
N SER A 29 15.21 6.24 -15.82
CA SER A 29 15.12 5.36 -16.99
C SER A 29 14.13 5.88 -18.03
N CYS A 30 13.10 6.61 -17.62
CA CYS A 30 12.14 7.26 -18.50
C CYS A 30 12.76 8.36 -19.37
N VAL A 31 13.82 9.03 -18.90
CA VAL A 31 14.50 10.11 -19.64
C VAL A 31 15.38 9.55 -20.76
N LYS A 32 15.82 8.30 -20.62
CA LYS A 32 16.61 7.59 -21.64
C LYS A 32 15.74 7.00 -22.76
N GLY A 33 14.43 6.92 -22.53
CA GLY A 33 13.47 6.47 -23.50
C GLY A 33 13.04 7.60 -24.44
N PHE A 34 12.73 7.25 -25.70
CA PHE A 34 12.15 8.21 -26.62
C PHE A 34 10.69 8.49 -26.25
N CYS A 35 10.47 9.50 -25.42
CA CYS A 35 9.13 9.97 -25.06
C CYS A 35 9.06 11.49 -25.12
N PRO A 36 8.40 12.08 -26.15
CA PRO A 36 8.31 13.53 -26.30
C PRO A 36 7.47 14.21 -25.20
N SER A 37 6.82 13.44 -24.35
CA SER A 37 6.01 13.97 -23.23
C SER A 37 6.82 14.34 -22.02
N PHE A 38 8.10 13.99 -21.94
CA PHE A 38 8.97 14.34 -20.83
C PHE A 38 9.85 15.53 -21.19
N VAL A 39 9.87 16.48 -20.28
CA VAL A 39 10.75 17.66 -20.33
C VAL A 39 11.74 17.55 -19.19
N THR A 40 13.01 17.73 -19.46
CA THR A 40 14.06 17.85 -18.45
C THR A 40 14.34 19.31 -18.18
N VAL A 41 14.54 19.64 -16.93
CA VAL A 41 14.96 20.99 -16.51
C VAL A 41 16.40 20.89 -16.05
N GLU A 42 17.31 21.46 -16.83
CA GLU A 42 18.73 21.53 -16.48
C GLU A 42 18.98 22.68 -15.48
N GLY A 43 19.86 22.43 -14.50
CA GLY A 43 20.18 23.41 -13.45
C GLY A 43 19.08 23.64 -12.42
N GLY A 44 17.92 23.01 -12.56
CA GLY A 44 16.84 23.05 -11.58
C GLY A 44 17.16 22.24 -10.33
N GLN A 45 16.79 22.77 -9.17
CA GLN A 45 16.83 22.02 -7.91
C GLN A 45 15.43 21.91 -7.34
N LEU A 46 15.12 20.74 -6.77
CA LEU A 46 13.87 20.58 -6.03
C LEU A 46 13.81 21.61 -4.90
N ARG A 47 12.75 22.40 -4.89
CA ARG A 47 12.48 23.32 -3.80
C ARG A 47 12.26 22.51 -2.54
N LYS A 48 13.24 22.49 -1.65
CA LYS A 48 13.06 21.89 -0.32
C LYS A 48 12.01 22.73 0.41
N PRO A 49 10.97 22.11 0.99
CA PRO A 49 10.10 22.84 1.89
C PRO A 49 10.99 23.49 2.96
N LYS A 50 10.79 24.77 3.25
CA LYS A 50 11.41 25.38 4.42
C LYS A 50 11.09 24.44 5.58
N LYS A 51 12.13 23.99 6.30
CA LYS A 51 11.95 23.39 7.60
C LYS A 51 11.28 24.47 8.46
N GLU A 52 9.96 24.51 8.42
CA GLU A 52 9.25 25.10 9.55
C GLU A 52 9.75 24.27 10.73
N GLU A 53 10.33 24.95 11.70
CA GLU A 53 10.53 24.37 13.01
C GLU A 53 9.13 23.95 13.47
N ARG A 54 8.73 22.75 13.08
CA ARG A 54 7.60 22.10 13.73
C ARG A 54 8.07 21.97 15.16
N SER A 55 7.63 22.94 15.98
CA SER A 55 7.63 22.74 17.41
C SER A 55 7.07 21.34 17.59
N ALA A 56 7.85 20.45 18.19
CA ALA A 56 7.41 19.10 18.40
C ALA A 56 6.03 19.21 19.03
N ALA A 57 4.98 19.04 18.23
CA ALA A 57 3.63 19.02 18.72
C ALA A 57 3.65 17.88 19.73
N VAL A 58 3.56 18.23 21.00
CA VAL A 58 3.47 17.23 22.06
C VAL A 58 2.18 16.49 21.77
N LEU A 59 2.33 15.32 21.13
CA LEU A 59 1.19 14.46 20.87
C LEU A 59 0.58 14.10 22.25
N PRO A 60 -0.74 14.19 22.39
CA PRO A 60 -1.37 13.76 23.63
C PRO A 60 -0.96 12.30 23.91
N PRO A 61 -0.79 11.92 25.18
CA PRO A 61 -0.47 10.54 25.51
C PRO A 61 -1.55 9.63 24.95
N VAL A 62 -1.13 8.67 24.16
CA VAL A 62 -2.03 7.65 23.59
C VAL A 62 -2.23 6.60 24.68
N PRO A 63 -3.47 6.16 24.98
CA PRO A 63 -3.70 5.10 25.94
C PRO A 63 -2.99 3.81 25.49
N GLU A 64 -2.49 3.04 26.45
CA GLU A 64 -1.88 1.75 26.16
C GLU A 64 -2.90 0.84 25.46
N PRO A 65 -2.53 0.20 24.32
CA PRO A 65 -3.43 -0.66 23.60
C PRO A 65 -3.71 -1.94 24.39
N THR A 66 -4.94 -2.42 24.34
CA THR A 66 -5.24 -3.79 24.77
C THR A 66 -4.68 -4.74 23.74
N LEU A 67 -3.65 -5.50 24.10
CA LEU A 67 -3.04 -6.45 23.18
C LEU A 67 -3.96 -7.66 22.97
N PRO A 68 -4.12 -8.13 21.74
CA PRO A 68 -4.86 -9.36 21.47
C PRO A 68 -4.13 -10.56 22.07
N VAL A 69 -4.90 -11.52 22.57
CA VAL A 69 -4.35 -12.80 23.01
C VAL A 69 -4.07 -13.64 21.78
N ALA A 70 -2.80 -13.86 21.45
CA ALA A 70 -2.36 -14.58 20.27
C ALA A 70 -2.09 -16.08 20.57
N GLU A 71 -2.97 -16.74 21.31
CA GLU A 71 -2.91 -18.20 21.53
C GLU A 71 -3.14 -18.97 20.23
N THR A 72 -4.03 -18.45 19.38
CA THR A 72 -4.20 -18.88 18.00
C THR A 72 -3.54 -17.86 17.06
N ALA A 73 -3.31 -18.25 15.80
CA ALA A 73 -2.73 -17.34 14.83
C ALA A 73 -3.62 -16.10 14.61
N TRP A 74 -3.02 -14.93 14.75
CA TRP A 74 -3.63 -13.64 14.44
C TRP A 74 -3.24 -13.23 13.02
N GLY A 75 -4.25 -13.10 12.16
CA GLY A 75 -4.06 -12.95 10.73
C GLY A 75 -4.07 -11.49 10.28
N ILE A 76 -3.01 -11.05 9.62
CA ILE A 76 -2.91 -9.72 8.99
C ILE A 76 -2.84 -9.91 7.47
N VAL A 77 -3.58 -9.11 6.73
CA VAL A 77 -3.46 -9.01 5.28
C VAL A 77 -3.13 -7.58 4.89
N VAL A 78 -1.98 -7.41 4.26
CA VAL A 78 -1.59 -6.13 3.66
C VAL A 78 -1.89 -6.21 2.18
N GLY A 79 -2.70 -5.30 1.66
CA GLY A 79 -3.08 -5.27 0.24
C GLY A 79 -2.84 -3.91 -0.39
N GLY A 80 -2.46 -3.90 -1.65
CA GLY A 80 -2.26 -2.66 -2.38
C GLY A 80 -1.79 -2.88 -3.82
N VAL A 81 -1.67 -1.79 -4.54
CA VAL A 81 -1.11 -1.79 -5.90
C VAL A 81 0.38 -2.11 -5.84
N GLY A 82 0.84 -3.05 -6.67
CA GLY A 82 2.23 -3.47 -6.74
C GLY A 82 3.19 -2.28 -6.93
N GLY A 83 4.26 -2.25 -6.13
CA GLY A 83 5.23 -1.14 -6.09
C GLY A 83 4.93 -0.07 -5.03
N THR A 84 3.84 -0.17 -4.27
CA THR A 84 3.51 0.76 -3.17
C THR A 84 4.09 0.35 -1.82
N GLY A 85 4.89 -0.71 -1.77
CA GLY A 85 5.57 -1.16 -0.57
C GLY A 85 4.82 -2.22 0.25
N VAL A 86 3.78 -2.83 -0.29
CA VAL A 86 2.97 -3.88 0.36
C VAL A 86 3.83 -4.98 0.97
N ILE A 87 4.73 -5.56 0.19
CA ILE A 87 5.64 -6.63 0.63
C ILE A 87 6.60 -6.11 1.72
N THR A 88 7.10 -4.88 1.57
CA THR A 88 7.99 -4.27 2.57
C THR A 88 7.31 -4.13 3.92
N ILE A 89 6.03 -3.71 3.93
CA ILE A 89 5.23 -3.62 5.17
C ILE A 89 5.09 -5.01 5.79
N GLY A 90 4.74 -6.04 4.98
CA GLY A 90 4.62 -7.41 5.45
C GLY A 90 5.91 -7.93 6.08
N GLN A 91 7.05 -7.69 5.43
CA GLN A 91 8.37 -8.10 5.94
C GLN A 91 8.76 -7.36 7.23
N LEU A 92 8.46 -6.06 7.33
CA LEU A 92 8.71 -5.28 8.55
C LEU A 92 7.88 -5.81 9.73
N LEU A 93 6.60 -6.11 9.51
CA LEU A 93 5.74 -6.69 10.54
C LEU A 93 6.22 -8.08 10.95
N GLY A 94 6.60 -8.92 9.97
CA GLY A 94 7.17 -10.24 10.24
C GLY A 94 8.46 -10.16 11.05
N MET A 95 9.36 -9.25 10.70
CA MET A 95 10.62 -9.06 11.44
C MET A 95 10.36 -8.53 12.86
N ALA A 96 9.43 -7.59 13.02
CA ALA A 96 9.07 -7.06 14.34
C ALA A 96 8.54 -8.18 15.25
N ALA A 97 7.62 -9.00 14.76
CA ALA A 97 7.08 -10.14 15.50
C ALA A 97 8.18 -11.15 15.88
N HIS A 98 9.11 -11.43 14.96
CA HIS A 98 10.26 -12.29 15.22
C HIS A 98 11.16 -11.74 16.32
N LEU A 99 11.46 -10.44 16.29
CA LEU A 99 12.30 -9.78 17.30
C LEU A 99 11.62 -9.77 18.69
N GLU A 100 10.28 -9.76 18.74
CA GLU A 100 9.51 -9.92 19.96
C GLU A 100 9.41 -11.37 20.45
N GLY A 101 10.07 -12.32 19.77
CA GLY A 101 10.04 -13.74 20.14
C GLY A 101 8.73 -14.45 19.81
N LYS A 102 7.89 -13.89 18.93
CA LYS A 102 6.64 -14.50 18.47
C LYS A 102 6.87 -15.53 17.38
N GLY A 103 5.98 -16.49 17.27
CA GLY A 103 5.83 -17.29 16.04
C GLY A 103 5.30 -16.39 14.92
N VAL A 104 5.92 -16.46 13.74
CA VAL A 104 5.47 -15.67 12.59
C VAL A 104 5.68 -16.43 11.29
N VAL A 105 4.71 -16.32 10.41
CA VAL A 105 4.82 -16.77 9.01
C VAL A 105 4.35 -15.64 8.11
N THR A 106 5.12 -15.37 7.05
CA THR A 106 4.75 -14.40 6.02
C THR A 106 4.66 -15.09 4.66
N GLN A 107 3.64 -14.75 3.89
CA GLN A 107 3.50 -15.19 2.51
C GLN A 107 3.12 -14.03 1.62
N ASP A 108 3.95 -13.75 0.65
CA ASP A 108 3.76 -12.68 -0.32
C ASP A 108 3.23 -13.23 -1.65
N ALA A 109 2.23 -12.57 -2.22
CA ALA A 109 1.80 -12.80 -3.59
C ALA A 109 2.71 -12.02 -4.56
N GLY A 110 4.01 -12.37 -4.54
CA GLY A 110 5.01 -11.74 -5.39
C GLY A 110 5.05 -12.33 -6.79
N GLY A 111 5.45 -11.50 -7.76
CA GLY A 111 5.73 -11.94 -9.14
C GLY A 111 4.52 -12.00 -10.07
N LEU A 112 3.29 -11.96 -9.58
CA LEU A 112 2.08 -11.96 -10.40
C LEU A 112 1.64 -10.56 -10.81
N ALA A 113 1.89 -9.58 -9.97
CA ALA A 113 1.54 -8.19 -10.21
C ALA A 113 2.75 -7.41 -10.73
N GLN A 114 2.90 -7.37 -12.02
CA GLN A 114 3.77 -6.37 -12.64
C GLN A 114 3.08 -5.00 -12.51
N LYS A 115 3.84 -3.94 -12.29
CA LYS A 115 3.48 -2.51 -12.19
C LYS A 115 1.99 -2.18 -12.38
N GLY A 116 1.29 -1.92 -11.29
CA GLY A 116 -0.12 -1.50 -11.32
C GLY A 116 -1.14 -2.63 -11.13
N GLY A 117 -0.70 -3.87 -10.91
CA GLY A 117 -1.57 -4.97 -10.48
C GLY A 117 -1.69 -5.06 -8.96
N ALA A 118 -2.68 -5.79 -8.49
CA ALA A 118 -2.89 -6.00 -7.07
C ALA A 118 -1.84 -6.96 -6.48
N THR A 119 -1.38 -6.66 -5.28
CA THR A 119 -0.42 -7.46 -4.52
C THR A 119 -0.89 -7.58 -3.07
N TRP A 120 -0.64 -8.73 -2.48
CA TRP A 120 -0.97 -9.00 -1.07
C TRP A 120 0.20 -9.64 -0.34
N SER A 121 0.32 -9.30 0.93
CA SER A 121 1.18 -9.97 1.89
C SER A 121 0.31 -10.49 3.03
N HIS A 122 0.41 -11.78 3.32
CA HIS A 122 -0.25 -12.43 4.43
C HIS A 122 0.75 -12.61 5.55
N ILE A 123 0.39 -12.21 6.75
CA ILE A 123 1.21 -12.35 7.94
C ILE A 123 0.36 -13.06 9.00
N GLN A 124 0.88 -14.11 9.57
CA GLN A 124 0.28 -14.78 10.71
C GLN A 124 1.23 -14.72 11.89
N ILE A 125 0.73 -14.27 13.02
CA ILE A 125 1.50 -14.07 14.25
C ILE A 125 0.81 -14.85 15.36
N ALA A 126 1.60 -15.60 16.13
CA ALA A 126 1.12 -16.31 17.31
C ALA A 126 2.13 -16.23 18.45
N ASN A 127 1.74 -16.57 19.67
CA ASN A 127 2.68 -16.64 20.79
C ASN A 127 3.78 -17.68 20.55
N HIS A 128 3.44 -18.80 19.88
CA HIS A 128 4.39 -19.85 19.52
C HIS A 128 4.23 -20.23 18.06
N PRO A 129 5.32 -20.61 17.35
CA PRO A 129 5.24 -21.00 15.92
C PRO A 129 4.35 -22.21 15.68
N ASP A 130 4.25 -23.15 16.64
CA ASP A 130 3.42 -24.34 16.54
C ASP A 130 1.90 -24.07 16.48
N ALA A 131 1.48 -22.82 16.79
CA ALA A 131 0.10 -22.39 16.69
C ALA A 131 -0.26 -21.87 15.28
N ILE A 132 0.70 -21.85 14.34
CA ILE A 132 0.49 -21.41 12.97
C ILE A 132 0.50 -22.61 12.03
N PHE A 133 -0.66 -22.96 11.50
CA PHE A 133 -0.83 -24.16 10.66
C PHE A 133 -0.88 -23.87 9.17
N THR A 134 -1.02 -22.58 8.78
CA THR A 134 -1.12 -22.17 7.39
C THR A 134 -0.25 -20.96 7.13
N THR A 135 0.16 -20.77 5.88
CA THR A 135 0.93 -19.60 5.47
C THR A 135 0.04 -18.43 5.03
N LYS A 136 -1.24 -18.72 4.77
CA LYS A 136 -2.21 -17.75 4.23
C LYS A 136 -3.31 -17.51 5.23
N VAL A 137 -3.72 -16.26 5.35
CA VAL A 137 -4.98 -15.91 6.02
C VAL A 137 -6.12 -16.33 5.10
N ASP A 138 -7.04 -17.14 5.60
CA ASP A 138 -8.14 -17.72 4.84
C ASP A 138 -9.36 -16.79 4.79
N THR A 139 -10.38 -17.21 4.07
CA THR A 139 -11.66 -16.48 3.93
C THR A 139 -12.26 -16.21 5.30
N ALA A 140 -12.66 -14.96 5.55
CA ALA A 140 -13.25 -14.49 6.81
C ALA A 140 -12.36 -14.71 8.05
N GLN A 141 -11.03 -14.80 7.89
CA GLN A 141 -10.10 -15.08 8.98
C GLN A 141 -9.10 -13.94 9.26
N ALA A 142 -9.19 -12.82 8.55
CA ALA A 142 -8.34 -11.69 8.85
C ALA A 142 -8.79 -10.98 10.13
N ASP A 143 -7.84 -10.73 11.02
CA ASP A 143 -8.04 -9.88 12.21
C ASP A 143 -7.74 -8.40 11.87
N LEU A 144 -6.75 -8.16 11.00
CA LEU A 144 -6.40 -6.83 10.51
C LEU A 144 -6.19 -6.86 8.99
N VAL A 145 -6.75 -5.88 8.31
CA VAL A 145 -6.44 -5.57 6.92
C VAL A 145 -5.80 -4.20 6.84
N ILE A 146 -4.60 -4.11 6.27
CA ILE A 146 -3.93 -2.86 5.93
C ILE A 146 -4.08 -2.65 4.43
N ALA A 147 -5.01 -1.81 4.04
CA ALA A 147 -5.25 -1.47 2.65
C ALA A 147 -4.43 -0.23 2.26
N CYS A 148 -3.34 -0.44 1.53
CA CYS A 148 -2.43 0.62 1.08
C CYS A 148 -3.07 1.54 0.03
N ASP A 149 -4.17 1.12 -0.57
CA ASP A 149 -5.03 1.90 -1.46
C ASP A 149 -6.46 1.36 -1.43
N SER A 150 -7.40 2.19 -1.84
CA SER A 150 -8.82 1.86 -1.83
C SER A 150 -9.23 0.84 -2.90
N ILE A 151 -8.49 0.74 -4.00
CA ILE A 151 -8.86 -0.12 -5.14
C ILE A 151 -8.64 -1.58 -4.79
N VAL A 152 -7.44 -1.91 -4.28
CA VAL A 152 -7.13 -3.27 -3.84
C VAL A 152 -7.81 -3.58 -2.52
N GLY A 153 -7.93 -2.58 -1.62
CA GLY A 153 -8.66 -2.71 -0.36
C GLY A 153 -10.12 -3.15 -0.54
N ALA A 154 -10.81 -2.59 -1.53
CA ALA A 154 -12.19 -2.94 -1.88
C ALA A 154 -12.29 -4.07 -2.92
N SER A 155 -11.19 -4.72 -3.27
CA SER A 155 -11.24 -5.84 -4.22
C SER A 155 -11.96 -7.05 -3.61
N LYS A 156 -12.58 -7.86 -4.48
CA LYS A 156 -13.28 -9.07 -4.06
C LYS A 156 -12.41 -9.99 -3.21
N TYR A 157 -11.13 -10.07 -3.51
CA TYR A 157 -10.21 -10.91 -2.75
C TYR A 157 -9.97 -10.35 -1.34
N THR A 158 -9.64 -9.06 -1.22
CA THR A 158 -9.42 -8.42 0.10
C THR A 158 -10.69 -8.46 0.94
N MET A 159 -11.83 -8.20 0.34
CA MET A 159 -13.12 -8.30 1.03
C MET A 159 -13.44 -9.72 1.51
N SER A 160 -13.00 -10.75 0.77
CA SER A 160 -13.30 -12.14 1.14
C SER A 160 -12.58 -12.61 2.41
N VAL A 161 -11.45 -12.04 2.76
CA VAL A 161 -10.72 -12.38 4.00
C VAL A 161 -11.26 -11.66 5.23
N MET A 162 -12.10 -10.64 5.05
CA MET A 162 -12.70 -9.87 6.13
C MET A 162 -13.94 -10.56 6.70
N GLN A 163 -14.17 -10.36 7.98
CA GLN A 163 -15.39 -10.78 8.69
C GLN A 163 -15.94 -9.63 9.53
N GLN A 164 -17.23 -9.38 9.39
CA GLN A 164 -17.92 -8.38 10.21
C GLN A 164 -17.79 -8.72 11.71
N GLY A 165 -17.46 -7.72 12.50
CA GLY A 165 -17.28 -7.85 13.96
C GLY A 165 -15.94 -8.45 14.40
N ARG A 166 -15.10 -8.91 13.45
CA ARG A 166 -13.76 -9.44 13.72
C ARG A 166 -12.66 -8.55 13.13
N THR A 167 -12.76 -8.24 11.86
CA THR A 167 -11.68 -7.60 11.10
C THR A 167 -11.61 -6.11 11.34
N PHE A 168 -10.47 -5.62 11.78
CA PHE A 168 -10.14 -4.19 11.74
C PHE A 168 -9.53 -3.84 10.39
N VAL A 169 -9.86 -2.64 9.89
CA VAL A 169 -9.36 -2.18 8.59
C VAL A 169 -8.67 -0.83 8.74
N ALA A 170 -7.40 -0.77 8.36
CA ALA A 170 -6.66 0.47 8.17
C ALA A 170 -6.61 0.79 6.69
N LEU A 171 -7.39 1.78 6.24
CA LEU A 171 -7.53 2.12 4.82
C LEU A 171 -6.82 3.44 4.50
N ASN A 172 -5.92 3.40 3.51
CA ASN A 172 -5.41 4.61 2.87
C ASN A 172 -6.41 5.07 1.81
N THR A 173 -7.04 6.22 2.05
CA THR A 173 -8.03 6.82 1.14
C THR A 173 -7.40 7.62 0.00
N HIS A 174 -6.07 7.77 -0.03
CA HIS A 174 -5.41 8.45 -1.12
C HIS A 174 -5.60 7.69 -2.43
N GLY A 175 -6.11 8.41 -3.45
CA GLY A 175 -6.36 7.81 -4.77
C GLY A 175 -5.06 7.45 -5.48
N THR A 176 -4.80 6.15 -5.63
CA THR A 176 -3.65 5.65 -6.40
C THR A 176 -4.15 5.29 -7.81
N PRO A 177 -3.70 5.99 -8.85
CA PRO A 177 -4.12 5.65 -10.21
C PRO A 177 -3.52 4.29 -10.61
N THR A 178 -4.38 3.38 -11.07
CA THR A 178 -3.96 2.11 -11.65
C THR A 178 -3.61 2.27 -13.13
N ALA A 179 -3.02 1.24 -13.74
CA ALA A 179 -2.75 1.23 -15.18
C ALA A 179 -4.02 1.47 -16.03
N ALA A 180 -5.20 1.27 -15.48
CA ALA A 180 -6.47 1.46 -16.17
C ALA A 180 -6.68 2.89 -16.70
N PHE A 181 -6.16 3.92 -16.00
CA PHE A 181 -6.28 5.30 -16.48
C PHE A 181 -5.49 5.57 -17.78
N VAL A 182 -4.52 4.74 -18.09
CA VAL A 182 -3.72 4.86 -19.31
C VAL A 182 -4.51 4.39 -20.54
N THR A 183 -5.34 3.37 -20.36
CA THR A 183 -6.15 2.76 -21.40
C THR A 183 -7.54 3.35 -21.51
N ASN A 184 -8.07 3.92 -20.44
CA ASN A 184 -9.38 4.53 -20.39
C ASN A 184 -9.25 6.04 -20.07
N PRO A 185 -9.47 6.94 -21.05
CA PRO A 185 -9.40 8.39 -20.81
C PRO A 185 -10.45 8.90 -19.82
N ASP A 186 -11.57 8.21 -19.71
CA ASP A 186 -12.69 8.58 -18.81
C ASP A 186 -12.56 7.92 -17.42
N TRP A 187 -11.43 7.29 -17.13
CA TRP A 187 -11.23 6.62 -15.85
C TRP A 187 -11.31 7.60 -14.68
N VAL A 188 -12.15 7.28 -13.71
CA VAL A 188 -12.29 7.99 -12.46
C VAL A 188 -11.84 7.06 -11.34
N SER A 189 -11.11 7.60 -10.37
CA SER A 189 -10.71 6.82 -9.19
C SER A 189 -11.94 6.36 -8.41
N PRO A 190 -12.07 5.05 -8.11
CA PRO A 190 -13.20 4.53 -7.34
C PRO A 190 -13.17 4.89 -5.85
N GLY A 191 -12.25 5.74 -5.41
CA GLY A 191 -12.01 6.08 -4.00
C GLY A 191 -13.25 6.43 -3.19
N GLY A 192 -14.25 7.09 -3.78
CA GLY A 192 -15.50 7.43 -3.10
C GLY A 192 -16.45 6.24 -2.80
N ASN A 193 -16.16 5.05 -3.33
CA ASN A 193 -16.99 3.86 -3.08
C ASN A 193 -16.47 3.00 -1.91
N CYS A 194 -15.30 3.32 -1.38
CA CYS A 194 -14.67 2.55 -0.31
C CYS A 194 -15.05 3.01 1.09
N GLU A 195 -15.74 4.14 1.20
CA GLU A 195 -16.21 4.70 2.48
C GLU A 195 -17.63 4.21 2.85
N ARG A 196 -18.24 3.38 2.01
CA ARG A 196 -19.56 2.78 2.22
C ARG A 196 -19.47 1.32 2.62
#